data_202a02dd3fefda9d1c6d0e00ccc2f2ea
#
_entry.id   202a02dd3fefda9d1c6d0e00ccc2f2ea
#
_cell.length_a   1.000
_cell.length_b   1.000
_cell.length_c   1.000
_cell.angle_alpha   90.00
_cell.angle_beta   90.00
_cell.angle_gamma   90.00
#
_symmetry.space_group_name_H-M   'P 1'
#
loop_
_entity.id
_entity.type
_entity.pdbx_description
1 polymer ?
#
loop_
_entity_poly.entity_id
_entity_poly.type
_entity_poly.pdbx_seq_one_letter_code
_entity_poly.pdbx_strand_id
1 'polypeptide(L)'
;MDDTHYMRDEMVTRASHRNSIRALLSDGGWHSMAEMERAGGMRYGARLFELRHHDRLCIEARRIEAGAYEYRLAQAEGSRS
;
A
#
# COMPACT_ATOMS: atom_id res chain seq x y z
N MET A 1 10.57 15.06 26.65
CA MET A 1 10.29 14.30 25.48
C MET A 1 11.36 14.49 24.46
N ASP A 2 11.95 13.45 23.97
CA ASP A 2 13.08 13.65 23.11
C ASP A 2 12.70 13.39 21.65
N ASP A 3 13.52 13.92 20.77
CA ASP A 3 13.28 13.85 19.34
C ASP A 3 13.43 12.43 18.83
N THR A 4 14.28 11.66 19.45
CA THR A 4 14.50 10.28 19.04
C THR A 4 13.21 9.47 19.15
N HIS A 5 12.51 9.68 20.25
CA HIS A 5 11.24 8.97 20.46
C HIS A 5 10.24 9.34 19.38
N TYR A 6 10.15 10.62 19.08
CA TYR A 6 9.21 11.10 18.08
C TYR A 6 9.52 10.50 16.72
N MET A 7 10.78 10.47 16.34
CA MET A 7 11.15 9.92 15.05
C MET A 7 10.89 8.43 14.96
N ARG A 8 11.07 7.74 16.09
CA ARG A 8 10.80 6.31 16.11
C ARG A 8 9.32 6.05 15.86
N ASP A 9 8.46 6.83 16.49
CA ASP A 9 7.02 6.66 16.30
C ASP A 9 6.63 6.87 14.85
N GLU A 10 7.23 7.86 14.21
CA GLU A 10 6.93 8.14 12.82
C GLU A 10 7.35 6.98 11.93
N MET A 11 8.51 6.41 12.19
CA MET A 11 8.99 5.28 11.40
C MET A 11 8.11 4.06 11.59
N VAL A 12 7.67 3.82 12.79
CA VAL A 12 6.77 2.70 13.08
C VAL A 12 5.45 2.88 12.34
N THR A 13 4.91 4.09 12.35
CA THR A 13 3.66 4.36 11.67
C THR A 13 3.78 4.12 10.18
N ARG A 14 4.90 4.53 9.58
CA ARG A 14 5.12 4.33 8.16
C ARG A 14 5.16 2.85 7.82
N ALA A 15 5.89 2.07 8.61
CA ALA A 15 5.97 0.63 8.40
C ALA A 15 4.62 -0.03 8.59
N SER A 16 3.86 0.42 9.59
CA SER A 16 2.51 -0.10 9.83
C SER A 16 1.60 0.16 8.64
N HIS A 17 1.65 1.36 8.08
CA HIS A 17 0.82 1.70 6.94
C HIS A 17 1.17 0.84 5.74
N ARG A 18 2.46 0.63 5.50
CA ARG A 18 2.89 -0.21 4.40
C ARG A 18 2.41 -1.64 4.59
N ASN A 19 2.55 -2.16 5.79
CA ASN A 19 2.10 -3.52 6.08
C ASN A 19 0.60 -3.65 5.98
N SER A 20 -0.13 -2.62 6.38
CA SER A 20 -1.59 -2.64 6.29
C SER A 20 -2.05 -2.70 4.84
N ILE A 21 -1.40 -1.93 3.97
CA ILE A 21 -1.74 -1.97 2.56
C ILE A 21 -1.41 -3.33 1.98
N ARG A 22 -0.26 -3.87 2.34
CA ARG A 22 0.14 -5.18 1.86
C ARG A 22 -0.87 -6.25 2.27
N ALA A 23 -1.31 -6.20 3.51
CA ALA A 23 -2.30 -7.14 4.01
C ALA A 23 -3.63 -6.96 3.29
N LEU A 24 -4.04 -5.72 3.07
CA LEU A 24 -5.27 -5.43 2.37
C LEU A 24 -5.26 -6.03 0.97
N LEU A 25 -4.15 -5.87 0.27
CA LEU A 25 -4.04 -6.33 -1.11
C LEU A 25 -3.80 -7.83 -1.23
N SER A 26 -3.55 -8.49 -0.13
CA SER A 26 -3.14 -9.90 -0.16
C SER A 26 -4.26 -10.82 -0.64
N ASP A 27 -5.50 -10.35 -0.64
CA ASP A 27 -6.61 -11.19 -1.11
C ASP A 27 -6.71 -11.22 -2.64
N GLY A 28 -5.92 -10.43 -3.33
CA GLY A 28 -5.91 -10.42 -4.79
C GLY A 28 -7.06 -9.67 -5.42
N GLY A 29 -7.96 -9.11 -4.63
CA GLY A 29 -9.10 -8.37 -5.16
C GLY A 29 -8.79 -6.90 -5.36
N TRP A 30 -9.70 -6.23 -6.05
CA TRP A 30 -9.58 -4.79 -6.27
C TRP A 30 -10.04 -4.04 -5.03
N HIS A 31 -9.28 -3.01 -4.69
CA HIS A 31 -9.56 -2.20 -3.51
C HIS A 31 -9.60 -0.73 -3.90
N SER A 32 -10.56 -0.02 -3.34
CA SER A 32 -10.78 1.38 -3.70
C SER A 32 -9.74 2.30 -3.08
N MET A 33 -9.70 3.52 -3.59
CA MET A 33 -8.83 4.55 -3.00
C MET A 33 -9.17 4.79 -1.54
N ALA A 34 -10.46 4.73 -1.20
CA ALA A 34 -10.87 4.92 0.19
C ALA A 34 -10.31 3.83 1.08
N GLU A 35 -10.32 2.59 0.60
CA GLU A 35 -9.74 1.49 1.35
C GLU A 35 -8.24 1.65 1.50
N MET A 36 -7.58 2.10 0.43
CA MET A 36 -6.14 2.31 0.48
C MET A 36 -5.80 3.42 1.48
N GLU A 37 -6.58 4.48 1.48
CA GLU A 37 -6.36 5.58 2.40
C GLU A 37 -6.59 5.15 3.85
N ARG A 38 -7.60 4.33 4.05
CA ARG A 38 -7.89 3.85 5.39
C ARG A 38 -6.77 2.96 5.91
N ALA A 39 -6.20 2.14 5.05
CA ALA A 39 -5.11 1.24 5.45
C ALA A 39 -3.77 1.96 5.53
N GLY A 40 -3.49 2.86 4.60
CA GLY A 40 -2.17 3.44 4.46
C GLY A 40 -2.08 4.93 4.76
N GLY A 41 -3.19 5.54 5.15
CA GLY A 41 -3.19 6.96 5.45
C GLY A 41 -3.24 7.79 4.18
N MET A 42 -3.16 9.08 4.35
CA MET A 42 -3.28 10.00 3.21
C MET A 42 -2.11 9.87 2.25
N ARG A 43 -1.01 9.29 2.70
CA ARG A 43 0.14 9.12 1.85
C ARG A 43 0.28 7.70 1.36
N TYR A 44 -0.84 7.03 1.15
CA TYR A 44 -0.78 5.65 0.72
C TYR A 44 -0.05 5.50 -0.62
N GLY A 45 -0.06 6.55 -1.45
CA GLY A 45 0.69 6.51 -2.70
C GLY A 45 2.17 6.26 -2.50
N ALA A 46 2.75 6.87 -1.47
CA ALA A 46 4.15 6.64 -1.15
C ALA A 46 4.37 5.22 -0.68
N ARG A 47 3.42 4.68 0.08
CA ARG A 47 3.53 3.29 0.52
C ARG A 47 3.43 2.34 -0.65
N LEU A 48 2.56 2.65 -1.63
CA LEU A 48 2.47 1.83 -2.83
C LEU A 48 3.78 1.84 -3.60
N PHE A 49 4.39 3.02 -3.69
CA PHE A 49 5.68 3.14 -4.35
C PHE A 49 6.71 2.24 -3.68
N GLU A 50 6.75 2.26 -2.35
CA GLU A 50 7.68 1.43 -1.61
C GLU A 50 7.44 -0.05 -1.85
N LEU A 51 6.18 -0.46 -1.84
CA LEU A 51 5.87 -1.87 -2.07
C LEU A 51 6.28 -2.30 -3.48
N ARG A 52 6.10 -1.43 -4.45
CA ARG A 52 6.49 -1.77 -5.82
C ARG A 52 8.00 -1.84 -5.99
N HIS A 53 8.72 -0.93 -5.36
CA HIS A 53 10.15 -0.78 -5.63
C HIS A 53 11.03 -1.49 -4.62
N HIS A 54 10.62 -1.52 -3.37
CA HIS A 54 11.41 -2.19 -2.34
C HIS A 54 11.03 -3.65 -2.19
N ASP A 55 9.73 -3.91 -2.14
CA ASP A 55 9.23 -5.27 -1.96
C ASP A 55 8.97 -5.96 -3.27
N ARG A 56 9.09 -5.23 -4.37
CA ARG A 56 8.94 -5.76 -5.71
C ARG A 56 7.59 -6.40 -5.96
N LEU A 57 6.57 -5.84 -5.36
CA LEU A 57 5.22 -6.33 -5.59
C LEU A 57 4.65 -5.74 -6.86
N CYS A 58 3.92 -6.56 -7.59
CA CYS A 58 3.22 -6.11 -8.78
C CYS A 58 1.85 -5.58 -8.37
N ILE A 59 1.73 -4.28 -8.27
CA ILE A 59 0.46 -3.67 -7.88
C ILE A 59 -0.14 -3.03 -9.10
N GLU A 60 -1.33 -3.48 -9.48
CA GLU A 60 -2.05 -2.94 -10.62
C GLU A 60 -3.00 -1.85 -10.17
N ALA A 61 -3.20 -0.89 -11.04
CA ALA A 61 -4.15 0.18 -10.80
C ALA A 61 -5.07 0.26 -12.01
N ARG A 62 -6.36 0.51 -11.77
CA ARG A 62 -7.29 0.72 -12.87
C ARG A 62 -8.18 1.90 -12.56
N ARG A 63 -8.57 2.58 -13.60
CA ARG A 63 -9.46 3.72 -13.49
C ARG A 63 -10.87 3.24 -13.71
N ILE A 64 -11.76 3.50 -12.75
CA ILE A 64 -13.14 3.05 -12.88
C ILE A 64 -14.06 4.15 -13.34
N GLU A 65 -13.75 5.38 -12.98
CA GLU A 65 -14.48 6.55 -13.52
C GLU A 65 -13.63 7.76 -13.23
N ALA A 66 -14.09 8.91 -13.65
CA ALA A 66 -13.29 10.12 -13.55
C ALA A 66 -12.78 10.32 -12.13
N GLY A 67 -11.47 10.32 -11.98
CA GLY A 67 -10.84 10.58 -10.70
C GLY A 67 -10.86 9.45 -9.71
N ALA A 68 -11.38 8.28 -10.10
CA ALA A 68 -11.47 7.14 -9.17
C ALA A 68 -10.61 6.00 -9.68
N TYR A 69 -9.87 5.38 -8.77
CA TYR A 69 -8.98 4.27 -9.10
C TYR A 69 -9.18 3.14 -8.11
N GLU A 70 -8.87 1.95 -8.58
CA GLU A 70 -8.80 0.77 -7.72
C GLU A 70 -7.44 0.12 -7.90
N TYR A 71 -7.02 -0.61 -6.88
CA TYR A 71 -5.70 -1.23 -6.86
C TYR A 71 -5.83 -2.69 -6.46
N ARG A 72 -4.92 -3.50 -6.98
CA ARG A 72 -4.84 -4.88 -6.54
C ARG A 72 -3.42 -5.41 -6.71
N LEU A 73 -3.09 -6.43 -5.93
CA LEU A 73 -1.82 -7.12 -6.07
C LEU A 73 -1.97 -8.16 -7.16
N ALA A 74 -1.19 -8.01 -8.22
CA ALA A 74 -1.22 -8.97 -9.30
C ALA A 74 -0.52 -10.25 -8.84
N GLN A 75 -1.15 -11.38 -9.13
CA GLN A 75 -0.59 -12.67 -8.71
C GLN A 75 0.31 -13.18 -9.77
N ALA A 76 1.05 -12.78 -10.25
CA ALA A 76 1.82 -13.22 -11.34
C ALA A 76 2.28 -14.65 -11.29
N GLU A 77 2.41 -14.64 -11.14
CA GLU A 77 2.96 -15.37 -11.05
C GLU A 77 3.26 -15.97 -10.72
N GLY A 78 3.05 -15.66 -10.58
CA GLY A 78 3.24 -16.04 -10.24
C GLY A 78 3.50 -16.67 -10.17
N SER A 79 3.51 -16.78 -9.76
CA SER A 79 3.66 -17.36 -9.68
C SER A 79 3.65 -18.28 -10.30
N ARG A 80 3.65 -18.48 -10.91
CA ARG A 80 3.60 -19.25 -11.43
C ARG A 80 4.27 -19.87 -11.61
N SER A 81 4.52 -19.86 -11.49
CA SER A 81 5.00 -20.43 -11.47
C SER A 81 5.38 -20.82 -11.30
#